data_7c7ceff5101c82c00db3156df9bdf252
#
_entry.id   7c7ceff5101c82c00db3156df9bdf252
#
_cell.length_a   1.000
_cell.length_b   1.000
_cell.length_c   1.000
_cell.angle_alpha   90.00
_cell.angle_beta   90.00
_cell.angle_gamma   90.00
#
_symmetry.space_group_name_H-M   'P 1'
#
loop_
_entity.id
_entity.type
_entity.pdbx_description
1 polymer ?
#
loop_
_entity_poly.entity_id
_entity_poly.type
_entity_poly.pdbx_seq_one_letter_code
_entity_poly.pdbx_strand_id
1 'polypeptide(L)'
;TGNDERLLWPHQYDIGYERSVRKDGVLLGRYACSTELFGTAEWSVLEGIGTLCHEFSHILGLPDLYDTNNMYADACVTPGEWSVMANGADYNYGRTPCNYSLFERYALGFATPQVISEPGTLTMEHIGQSNSGYRINTPVKNEFFLLENRQKVKWDAALPGHGMLIFRVDSNSFMWVNNSVNDNPRHPYYELIRAKGVQEGTDEVSFFSTARDPFPGTGRVTIIDNQTSPANLLTWTKKGAPFGLRN
;
A
#
# COMPACT_ATOMS: atom_id res chain seq x y z
N THR A 1 15.50 14.96 11.22
CA THR A 1 14.25 15.68 11.52
C THR A 1 13.68 15.38 12.90
N GLY A 2 13.78 14.19 13.44
CA GLY A 2 13.47 13.73 14.81
C GLY A 2 12.56 14.62 15.68
N ASN A 3 11.28 14.68 15.44
CA ASN A 3 10.25 15.32 16.29
C ASN A 3 10.56 16.76 16.77
N ASP A 4 11.41 17.51 16.08
CA ASP A 4 11.67 18.93 16.40
C ASP A 4 10.65 19.79 15.65
N GLU A 5 9.67 20.32 16.38
CA GLU A 5 8.59 21.18 15.86
C GLU A 5 9.07 22.45 15.14
N ARG A 6 10.36 22.81 15.31
CA ARG A 6 10.97 23.95 14.62
C ARG A 6 11.45 23.63 13.21
N LEU A 7 11.48 22.34 12.84
CA LEU A 7 11.92 21.88 11.53
C LEU A 7 10.74 21.60 10.62
N LEU A 8 10.92 21.85 9.34
CA LEU A 8 9.93 21.53 8.34
C LEU A 8 9.84 20.01 8.21
N TRP A 9 8.66 19.45 8.49
CA TRP A 9 8.37 18.05 8.31
C TRP A 9 8.08 17.78 6.82
N PRO A 10 8.48 16.63 6.25
CA PRO A 10 8.05 16.23 4.91
C PRO A 10 6.53 16.24 4.82
N HIS A 11 6.01 16.83 3.77
CA HIS A 11 4.56 16.92 3.56
C HIS A 11 4.23 17.33 2.13
N GLN A 12 2.99 17.10 1.76
CA GLN A 12 2.35 17.75 0.64
C GLN A 12 1.29 18.76 1.13
N TYR A 13 1.04 19.81 0.37
CA TYR A 13 0.01 20.78 0.70
C TYR A 13 -0.48 21.52 -0.55
N ASP A 14 -1.71 22.04 -0.48
CA ASP A 14 -2.28 22.91 -1.50
C ASP A 14 -2.43 24.34 -0.96
N ILE A 15 -1.56 25.22 -1.38
CA ILE A 15 -1.59 26.64 -1.01
C ILE A 15 -2.91 27.30 -1.44
N GLY A 16 -3.55 26.78 -2.48
CA GLY A 16 -4.80 27.31 -3.01
C GLY A 16 -5.97 27.28 -2.03
N TYR A 17 -5.92 26.43 -1.00
CA TYR A 17 -6.93 26.38 0.05
C TYR A 17 -6.93 27.64 0.95
N GLU A 18 -5.75 28.24 1.17
CA GLU A 18 -5.65 29.40 2.08
C GLU A 18 -5.61 30.72 1.33
N ARG A 19 -4.94 30.78 0.20
CA ARG A 19 -4.76 31.99 -0.58
C ARG A 19 -4.37 31.71 -2.04
N SER A 20 -4.78 32.62 -2.91
CA SER A 20 -4.33 32.61 -4.31
C SER A 20 -2.97 33.30 -4.39
N VAL A 21 -1.91 32.52 -4.50
CA VAL A 21 -0.54 33.02 -4.69
C VAL A 21 -0.13 32.88 -6.14
N ARG A 22 0.27 33.97 -6.77
CA ARG A 22 0.81 33.98 -8.14
C ARG A 22 2.25 34.42 -8.14
N LYS A 23 3.09 33.71 -8.90
CA LYS A 23 4.45 34.07 -9.20
C LYS A 23 4.69 33.98 -10.70
N ASP A 24 5.21 35.04 -11.28
CA ASP A 24 5.47 35.13 -12.73
C ASP A 24 4.24 34.76 -13.61
N GLY A 25 3.04 35.14 -13.15
CA GLY A 25 1.78 34.85 -13.83
C GLY A 25 1.22 33.45 -13.58
N VAL A 26 1.97 32.54 -12.96
CA VAL A 26 1.56 31.16 -12.64
C VAL A 26 0.92 31.11 -11.26
N LEU A 27 -0.25 30.48 -11.15
CA LEU A 27 -0.88 30.20 -9.86
C LEU A 27 -0.11 29.06 -9.18
N LEU A 28 0.35 29.31 -7.95
CA LEU A 28 0.93 28.27 -7.12
C LEU A 28 -0.20 27.50 -6.43
N GLY A 29 -0.16 26.19 -6.52
CA GLY A 29 -1.13 25.29 -5.94
C GLY A 29 -0.46 24.23 -5.06
N ARG A 30 -0.53 22.99 -5.45
CA ARG A 30 0.04 21.86 -4.71
C ARG A 30 1.54 21.84 -4.77
N TYR A 31 2.17 21.48 -3.65
CA TYR A 31 3.58 21.21 -3.58
C TYR A 31 3.86 20.00 -2.68
N ALA A 32 5.01 19.40 -2.86
CA ALA A 32 5.56 18.41 -1.94
C ALA A 32 6.96 18.86 -1.52
N CYS A 33 7.34 18.54 -0.30
CA CYS A 33 8.70 18.73 0.18
C CYS A 33 9.19 17.49 0.92
N SER A 34 10.49 17.31 0.94
CA SER A 34 11.17 16.24 1.66
C SER A 34 12.33 16.81 2.44
N THR A 35 12.92 16.01 3.31
CA THR A 35 14.14 16.38 4.03
C THR A 35 15.36 16.05 3.21
N GLU A 36 16.47 16.78 3.45
CA GLU A 36 17.76 16.48 2.87
C GLU A 36 18.46 15.34 3.62
N LEU A 37 18.21 15.26 4.95
CA LEU A 37 18.88 14.33 5.84
C LEU A 37 17.85 13.43 6.56
N PHE A 38 18.14 12.16 6.58
CA PHE A 38 17.50 11.16 7.43
C PHE A 38 18.35 10.92 8.68
N GLY A 39 17.73 10.93 9.87
CA GLY A 39 18.41 10.64 11.13
C GLY A 39 18.22 11.70 12.20
N THR A 40 19.17 11.79 13.12
CA THR A 40 19.17 12.69 14.27
C THR A 40 20.29 13.72 14.16
N ALA A 41 20.41 14.60 15.16
CA ALA A 41 21.51 15.55 15.25
C ALA A 41 22.89 14.86 15.46
N GLU A 42 22.89 13.70 16.11
CA GLU A 42 24.09 12.92 16.39
C GLU A 42 24.47 11.98 15.24
N TRP A 43 23.48 11.59 14.45
CA TRP A 43 23.67 10.68 13.32
C TRP A 43 22.71 11.02 12.19
N SER A 44 23.22 11.27 11.02
CA SER A 44 22.41 11.51 9.84
C SER A 44 23.09 11.02 8.54
N VAL A 45 22.26 10.68 7.59
CA VAL A 45 22.67 10.34 6.22
C VAL A 45 21.83 11.12 5.24
N LEU A 46 22.34 11.28 4.00
CA LEU A 46 21.51 11.83 2.94
C LEU A 46 20.28 10.96 2.74
N GLU A 47 19.13 11.58 2.81
CA GLU A 47 17.87 10.93 2.54
C GLU A 47 17.76 10.52 1.06
N GLY A 48 17.09 9.40 0.82
CA GLY A 48 16.78 8.96 -0.53
C GLY A 48 15.55 9.68 -1.10
N ILE A 49 15.08 9.22 -2.24
CA ILE A 49 13.92 9.81 -2.92
C ILE A 49 12.57 9.30 -2.40
N GLY A 50 12.56 8.33 -1.48
CA GLY A 50 11.36 7.60 -1.07
C GLY A 50 10.29 8.51 -0.46
N THR A 51 10.67 9.33 0.52
CA THR A 51 9.77 10.31 1.13
C THR A 51 9.23 11.29 0.10
N LEU A 52 10.08 11.78 -0.81
CA LEU A 52 9.63 12.65 -1.90
C LEU A 52 8.64 11.92 -2.83
N CYS A 53 8.88 10.64 -3.14
CA CYS A 53 7.94 9.83 -3.92
C CYS A 53 6.60 9.70 -3.22
N HIS A 54 6.58 9.48 -1.91
CA HIS A 54 5.38 9.43 -1.09
C HIS A 54 4.60 10.73 -1.16
N GLU A 55 5.24 11.85 -0.79
CA GLU A 55 4.59 13.17 -0.76
C GLU A 55 4.13 13.64 -2.15
N PHE A 56 4.93 13.34 -3.18
CA PHE A 56 4.53 13.66 -4.56
C PHE A 56 3.34 12.80 -5.02
N SER A 57 3.21 11.58 -4.53
CA SER A 57 2.07 10.71 -4.83
C SER A 57 0.75 11.28 -4.29
N HIS A 58 0.78 11.99 -3.17
CA HIS A 58 -0.38 12.76 -2.70
C HIS A 58 -0.79 13.86 -3.68
N ILE A 59 0.18 14.54 -4.31
CA ILE A 59 -0.13 15.53 -5.36
C ILE A 59 -0.86 14.87 -6.53
N LEU A 60 -0.49 13.62 -6.86
CA LEU A 60 -1.13 12.84 -7.90
C LEU A 60 -2.51 12.32 -7.49
N GLY A 61 -2.86 12.36 -6.21
CA GLY A 61 -4.18 12.01 -5.67
C GLY A 61 -4.25 10.71 -4.88
N LEU A 62 -3.12 10.09 -4.53
CA LEU A 62 -3.12 8.92 -3.66
C LEU A 62 -3.23 9.35 -2.19
N PRO A 63 -4.04 8.67 -1.38
CA PRO A 63 -4.08 8.84 0.07
C PRO A 63 -2.99 8.03 0.76
N ASP A 64 -2.78 8.29 2.05
CA ASP A 64 -2.04 7.39 2.92
C ASP A 64 -2.74 6.04 3.04
N LEU A 65 -1.94 4.98 3.06
CA LEU A 65 -2.42 3.60 3.21
C LEU A 65 -2.00 2.99 4.55
N TYR A 66 -1.38 3.78 5.44
CA TYR A 66 -1.18 3.44 6.85
C TYR A 66 -2.30 4.03 7.72
N ASP A 67 -2.30 3.75 9.01
CA ASP A 67 -3.21 4.32 9.98
C ASP A 67 -2.81 5.78 10.29
N THR A 68 -3.59 6.75 9.81
CA THR A 68 -3.25 8.18 9.93
C THR A 68 -3.65 8.77 11.27
N ASN A 69 -4.51 8.12 12.04
CA ASN A 69 -4.99 8.65 13.32
C ASN A 69 -4.27 8.08 14.54
N ASN A 70 -3.45 7.04 14.39
CA ASN A 70 -2.73 6.33 15.46
C ASN A 70 -3.61 5.92 16.66
N MET A 71 -4.93 5.95 16.51
CA MET A 71 -5.87 5.66 17.60
C MET A 71 -5.85 4.19 17.97
N TYR A 72 -5.45 3.33 17.01
CA TYR A 72 -5.39 1.89 17.14
C TYR A 72 -4.05 1.36 16.62
N ALA A 73 -2.96 2.03 17.02
CA ALA A 73 -1.61 1.77 16.49
C ALA A 73 -1.24 0.27 16.41
N ASP A 74 -1.85 -0.55 17.25
CA ASP A 74 -1.50 -1.97 17.39
C ASP A 74 -2.41 -2.90 16.60
N ALA A 75 -3.39 -2.41 15.85
CA ALA A 75 -4.45 -3.25 15.33
C ALA A 75 -4.72 -3.15 13.83
N CYS A 76 -4.19 -2.15 13.13
CA CYS A 76 -4.52 -1.94 11.74
C CYS A 76 -3.59 -2.72 10.78
N VAL A 77 -4.17 -3.63 10.00
CA VAL A 77 -3.42 -4.37 8.97
C VAL A 77 -3.29 -3.51 7.73
N THR A 78 -2.20 -2.78 7.64
CA THR A 78 -1.86 -1.93 6.49
C THR A 78 -1.04 -2.72 5.46
N PRO A 79 -0.83 -2.20 4.24
CA PRO A 79 0.07 -2.81 3.27
C PRO A 79 1.55 -2.78 3.71
N GLY A 80 1.91 -1.96 4.70
CA GLY A 80 3.28 -1.87 5.21
C GLY A 80 4.29 -1.56 4.11
N GLU A 81 5.37 -2.31 4.10
CA GLU A 81 6.46 -2.13 3.14
C GLU A 81 6.12 -2.53 1.69
N TRP A 82 4.93 -3.04 1.43
CA TRP A 82 4.48 -3.37 0.07
C TRP A 82 3.91 -2.18 -0.71
N SER A 83 3.81 -1.01 -0.09
CA SER A 83 3.25 0.21 -0.68
C SER A 83 4.10 1.44 -0.39
N VAL A 84 4.31 2.28 -1.41
CA VAL A 84 4.96 3.59 -1.25
C VAL A 84 4.11 4.53 -0.38
N MET A 85 2.79 4.37 -0.41
CA MET A 85 1.86 5.15 0.41
C MET A 85 1.72 4.60 1.85
N ALA A 86 2.64 3.70 2.24
CA ALA A 86 2.85 3.23 3.60
C ALA A 86 4.37 3.17 3.86
N ASN A 87 4.90 2.11 4.46
CA ASN A 87 6.32 2.03 4.81
C ASN A 87 7.25 1.67 3.64
N GLY A 88 6.72 1.36 2.46
CA GLY A 88 7.53 1.00 1.29
C GLY A 88 8.39 2.13 0.70
N ALA A 89 8.15 3.36 1.15
CA ALA A 89 8.99 4.52 0.83
C ALA A 89 10.34 4.48 1.56
N ASP A 90 10.43 3.85 2.73
CA ASP A 90 11.52 4.04 3.69
C ASP A 90 12.73 3.10 3.49
N TYR A 91 12.63 2.14 2.56
CA TYR A 91 13.70 1.18 2.35
C TYR A 91 15.04 1.83 2.07
N ASN A 92 16.08 1.32 2.75
CA ASN A 92 17.45 1.77 2.61
C ASN A 92 17.58 3.29 2.81
N TYR A 93 16.91 3.81 3.86
CA TYR A 93 16.83 5.25 4.13
C TYR A 93 16.21 6.04 2.96
N GLY A 94 15.15 5.52 2.39
CA GLY A 94 14.45 6.11 1.25
C GLY A 94 15.16 6.00 -0.09
N ARG A 95 16.32 5.32 -0.17
CA ARG A 95 17.10 5.21 -1.43
C ARG A 95 16.55 4.17 -2.40
N THR A 96 15.76 3.24 -1.88
CA THR A 96 15.16 2.15 -2.65
C THR A 96 13.67 2.01 -2.32
N PRO A 97 12.84 3.05 -2.54
CA PRO A 97 11.40 2.90 -2.36
C PRO A 97 10.89 1.76 -3.24
N CYS A 98 9.88 1.03 -2.76
CA CYS A 98 9.29 -0.05 -3.54
C CYS A 98 8.54 0.48 -4.78
N ASN A 99 8.27 -0.38 -5.74
CA ASN A 99 7.38 -0.03 -6.86
C ASN A 99 5.97 0.27 -6.34
N TYR A 100 5.24 1.15 -7.03
CA TYR A 100 3.80 1.29 -6.83
C TYR A 100 3.11 -0.07 -6.93
N SER A 101 2.22 -0.34 -5.99
CA SER A 101 1.32 -1.49 -6.03
C SER A 101 0.35 -1.40 -7.22
N LEU A 102 -0.30 -2.50 -7.54
CA LEU A 102 -1.33 -2.53 -8.59
C LEU A 102 -2.46 -1.53 -8.30
N PHE A 103 -2.84 -1.38 -7.02
CA PHE A 103 -3.86 -0.41 -6.64
C PHE A 103 -3.41 1.02 -6.92
N GLU A 104 -2.20 1.40 -6.49
CA GLU A 104 -1.66 2.74 -6.71
C GLU A 104 -1.58 3.07 -8.21
N ARG A 105 -1.12 2.12 -9.02
CA ARG A 105 -1.10 2.27 -10.48
C ARG A 105 -2.50 2.38 -11.10
N TYR A 106 -3.44 1.60 -10.58
CA TYR A 106 -4.82 1.63 -11.03
C TYR A 106 -5.50 2.98 -10.69
N ALA A 107 -5.31 3.45 -9.46
CA ALA A 107 -5.84 4.74 -9.01
C ALA A 107 -5.27 5.92 -9.81
N LEU A 108 -3.98 5.85 -10.17
CA LEU A 108 -3.31 6.86 -11.00
C LEU A 108 -3.59 6.71 -12.51
N GLY A 109 -4.31 5.68 -12.93
CA GLY A 109 -4.60 5.42 -14.34
C GLY A 109 -3.42 4.83 -15.13
N PHE A 110 -2.36 4.34 -14.47
CA PHE A 110 -1.19 3.73 -15.10
C PHE A 110 -1.39 2.25 -15.41
N ALA A 111 -2.35 1.60 -14.77
CA ALA A 111 -2.69 0.20 -14.99
C ALA A 111 -4.20 0.00 -14.99
N THR A 112 -4.66 -1.00 -15.73
CA THR A 112 -6.03 -1.50 -15.67
C THR A 112 -5.97 -2.98 -15.31
N PRO A 113 -6.34 -3.37 -14.07
CA PRO A 113 -6.35 -4.76 -13.67
C PRO A 113 -7.31 -5.58 -14.55
N GLN A 114 -6.84 -6.73 -15.03
CA GLN A 114 -7.69 -7.64 -15.79
C GLN A 114 -8.69 -8.33 -14.86
N VAL A 115 -9.98 -8.24 -15.19
CA VAL A 115 -11.02 -8.89 -14.40
C VAL A 115 -11.02 -10.39 -14.70
N ILE A 116 -10.89 -11.21 -13.64
CA ILE A 116 -11.07 -12.66 -13.74
C ILE A 116 -12.57 -12.94 -13.57
N SER A 117 -13.21 -13.43 -14.62
CA SER A 117 -14.65 -13.76 -14.64
C SER A 117 -14.92 -15.26 -14.60
N GLU A 118 -13.93 -16.08 -14.97
CA GLU A 118 -14.08 -17.52 -15.09
C GLU A 118 -12.85 -18.25 -14.56
N PRO A 119 -13.00 -19.48 -14.06
CA PRO A 119 -11.86 -20.30 -13.67
C PRO A 119 -10.93 -20.59 -14.85
N GLY A 120 -9.62 -20.56 -14.60
CA GLY A 120 -8.60 -20.81 -15.62
C GLY A 120 -7.20 -20.73 -15.06
N THR A 121 -6.21 -21.00 -15.90
CA THR A 121 -4.79 -20.81 -15.57
C THR A 121 -4.35 -19.47 -16.11
N LEU A 122 -3.76 -18.65 -15.25
CA LEU A 122 -3.29 -17.31 -15.57
C LEU A 122 -1.80 -17.21 -15.27
N THR A 123 -1.10 -16.44 -16.08
CA THR A 123 0.30 -16.05 -15.83
C THR A 123 0.31 -14.58 -15.43
N MET A 124 0.97 -14.29 -14.31
CA MET A 124 1.08 -12.91 -13.80
C MET A 124 2.55 -12.50 -13.78
N GLU A 125 2.89 -11.58 -14.66
CA GLU A 125 4.21 -10.95 -14.68
C GLU A 125 4.42 -10.11 -13.42
N HIS A 126 5.66 -9.93 -13.00
CA HIS A 126 5.90 -9.12 -11.83
C HIS A 126 5.73 -7.62 -12.13
N ILE A 127 5.18 -6.91 -11.17
CA ILE A 127 4.77 -5.52 -11.34
C ILE A 127 5.92 -4.56 -11.64
N GLY A 128 7.15 -4.91 -11.28
CA GLY A 128 8.34 -4.13 -11.60
C GLY A 128 8.75 -4.16 -13.07
N GLN A 129 8.16 -5.05 -13.90
CA GLN A 129 8.40 -5.14 -15.35
C GLN A 129 7.17 -4.84 -16.18
N SER A 130 5.99 -4.96 -15.60
CA SER A 130 4.73 -4.76 -16.31
C SER A 130 3.75 -3.95 -15.47
N ASN A 131 2.67 -3.52 -16.08
CA ASN A 131 1.51 -2.99 -15.37
C ASN A 131 0.41 -4.07 -15.21
N SER A 132 0.84 -5.35 -15.25
CA SER A 132 -0.04 -6.50 -15.22
C SER A 132 -0.50 -6.82 -13.80
N GLY A 133 -1.75 -7.20 -13.66
CA GLY A 133 -2.36 -7.69 -12.44
C GLY A 133 -3.83 -7.98 -12.65
N TYR A 134 -4.43 -8.62 -11.67
CA TYR A 134 -5.79 -9.12 -11.79
C TYR A 134 -6.72 -8.55 -10.73
N ARG A 135 -8.00 -8.54 -11.06
CA ARG A 135 -9.09 -8.17 -10.17
C ARG A 135 -10.12 -9.29 -10.11
N ILE A 136 -10.56 -9.64 -8.92
CA ILE A 136 -11.70 -10.52 -8.68
C ILE A 136 -12.83 -9.66 -8.10
N ASN A 137 -13.93 -9.55 -8.83
CA ASN A 137 -15.12 -8.88 -8.34
C ASN A 137 -15.84 -9.77 -7.32
N THR A 138 -16.50 -9.15 -6.35
CA THR A 138 -17.32 -9.84 -5.36
C THR A 138 -18.80 -9.50 -5.55
N PRO A 139 -19.72 -10.21 -4.87
CA PRO A 139 -21.13 -9.83 -4.85
C PRO A 139 -21.41 -8.48 -4.18
N VAL A 140 -20.42 -7.89 -3.48
CA VAL A 140 -20.55 -6.58 -2.84
C VAL A 140 -20.01 -5.52 -3.79
N LYS A 141 -20.83 -4.57 -4.19
CA LYS A 141 -20.57 -3.60 -5.27
C LYS A 141 -19.22 -2.87 -5.16
N ASN A 142 -18.82 -2.49 -3.95
CA ASN A 142 -17.62 -1.68 -3.72
C ASN A 142 -16.41 -2.52 -3.28
N GLU A 143 -16.60 -3.82 -3.01
CA GLU A 143 -15.54 -4.69 -2.53
C GLU A 143 -15.04 -5.63 -3.63
N PHE A 144 -13.73 -5.70 -3.77
CA PHE A 144 -13.06 -6.59 -4.72
C PHE A 144 -11.67 -6.96 -4.22
N PHE A 145 -11.07 -7.95 -4.86
CA PHE A 145 -9.68 -8.32 -4.61
C PHE A 145 -8.80 -7.89 -5.76
N LEU A 146 -7.60 -7.41 -5.45
CA LEU A 146 -6.52 -7.18 -6.41
C LEU A 146 -5.40 -8.17 -6.17
N LEU A 147 -4.83 -8.66 -7.26
CA LEU A 147 -3.73 -9.60 -7.26
C LEU A 147 -2.57 -9.01 -8.05
N GLU A 148 -1.39 -9.02 -7.44
CA GLU A 148 -0.14 -8.59 -8.06
C GLU A 148 0.99 -9.57 -7.76
N ASN A 149 1.98 -9.64 -8.63
CA ASN A 149 3.18 -10.42 -8.41
C ASN A 149 4.35 -9.50 -8.06
N ARG A 150 4.95 -9.71 -6.91
CA ARG A 150 6.14 -8.97 -6.45
C ARG A 150 7.37 -9.87 -6.52
N GLN A 151 8.46 -9.33 -7.06
CA GLN A 151 9.75 -10.01 -7.13
C GLN A 151 10.85 -9.09 -6.63
N LYS A 152 11.84 -9.64 -5.93
CA LYS A 152 12.94 -8.89 -5.32
C LYS A 152 13.96 -8.42 -6.37
N VAL A 153 13.55 -7.55 -7.27
CA VAL A 153 14.37 -7.02 -8.36
C VAL A 153 14.19 -5.51 -8.51
N LYS A 154 15.23 -4.82 -8.93
CA LYS A 154 15.24 -3.36 -9.14
C LYS A 154 14.77 -2.63 -7.87
N TRP A 155 13.74 -1.79 -7.97
CA TRP A 155 13.19 -1.04 -6.85
C TRP A 155 12.62 -1.94 -5.75
N ASP A 156 12.12 -3.11 -6.09
CA ASP A 156 11.59 -4.09 -5.14
C ASP A 156 12.68 -5.01 -4.53
N ALA A 157 13.97 -4.77 -4.79
CA ALA A 157 15.05 -5.64 -4.30
C ALA A 157 15.12 -5.73 -2.77
N ALA A 158 14.70 -4.68 -2.07
CA ALA A 158 14.69 -4.61 -0.61
C ALA A 158 13.42 -5.19 0.04
N LEU A 159 12.40 -5.55 -0.72
CA LEU A 159 11.17 -6.13 -0.18
C LEU A 159 11.44 -7.34 0.73
N PRO A 160 10.63 -7.57 1.76
CA PRO A 160 10.85 -8.63 2.73
C PRO A 160 10.68 -10.04 2.11
N GLY A 161 9.91 -10.14 1.02
CA GLY A 161 9.62 -11.40 0.34
C GLY A 161 9.30 -11.22 -1.14
N HIS A 162 8.82 -12.28 -1.76
CA HIS A 162 8.38 -12.28 -3.16
C HIS A 162 7.23 -13.27 -3.35
N GLY A 163 6.42 -13.08 -4.38
CA GLY A 163 5.29 -13.92 -4.73
C GLY A 163 4.04 -13.09 -5.05
N MET A 164 2.91 -13.77 -5.09
CA MET A 164 1.62 -13.13 -5.29
C MET A 164 1.15 -12.44 -4.00
N LEU A 165 0.81 -11.16 -4.10
CA LEU A 165 0.08 -10.43 -3.06
C LEU A 165 -1.39 -10.34 -3.42
N ILE A 166 -2.24 -10.37 -2.42
CA ILE A 166 -3.68 -10.23 -2.53
C ILE A 166 -4.12 -9.10 -1.62
N PHE A 167 -4.80 -8.12 -2.19
CA PHE A 167 -5.39 -7.02 -1.43
C PHE A 167 -6.90 -7.09 -1.50
N ARG A 168 -7.56 -6.92 -0.34
CA ARG A 168 -8.99 -6.65 -0.25
C ARG A 168 -9.17 -5.14 -0.32
N VAL A 169 -10.02 -4.68 -1.23
CA VAL A 169 -10.31 -3.27 -1.44
C VAL A 169 -11.79 -3.02 -1.22
N ASP A 170 -12.11 -2.05 -0.37
CA ASP A 170 -13.43 -1.41 -0.33
C ASP A 170 -13.30 0.00 -0.92
N SER A 171 -13.85 0.21 -2.10
CA SER A 171 -13.75 1.47 -2.83
C SER A 171 -14.77 2.53 -2.40
N ASN A 172 -15.20 2.51 -1.14
CA ASN A 172 -16.06 3.56 -0.59
C ASN A 172 -15.34 4.91 -0.62
N SER A 173 -15.80 5.80 -1.49
CA SER A 173 -15.12 7.05 -1.81
C SER A 173 -14.90 7.99 -0.62
N PHE A 174 -15.77 7.94 0.40
CA PHE A 174 -15.65 8.83 1.57
C PHE A 174 -14.31 8.65 2.30
N MET A 175 -13.93 7.41 2.58
CA MET A 175 -12.69 7.13 3.32
C MET A 175 -11.44 7.47 2.50
N TRP A 176 -11.49 7.23 1.20
CA TRP A 176 -10.40 7.53 0.28
C TRP A 176 -10.16 9.03 0.12
N VAL A 177 -11.24 9.81 -0.02
CA VAL A 177 -11.16 11.27 -0.18
C VAL A 177 -10.72 11.95 1.11
N ASN A 178 -11.05 11.41 2.27
CA ASN A 178 -10.71 11.99 3.56
C ASN A 178 -9.37 11.49 4.13
N ASN A 179 -8.58 10.76 3.35
CA ASN A 179 -7.29 10.21 3.78
C ASN A 179 -7.39 9.34 5.05
N SER A 180 -8.46 8.54 5.16
CA SER A 180 -8.79 7.71 6.33
C SER A 180 -8.94 6.24 5.98
N VAL A 181 -8.20 5.79 4.96
CA VAL A 181 -8.38 4.47 4.31
C VAL A 181 -8.22 3.33 5.30
N ASN A 182 -7.24 3.39 6.18
CA ASN A 182 -6.92 2.31 7.11
C ASN A 182 -6.92 2.75 8.58
N ASP A 183 -7.70 3.78 8.92
CA ASP A 183 -7.82 4.29 10.29
C ASP A 183 -8.71 3.43 11.20
N ASN A 184 -9.47 2.51 10.63
CA ASN A 184 -10.35 1.62 11.39
C ASN A 184 -9.86 0.17 11.29
N PRO A 185 -9.25 -0.40 12.33
CA PRO A 185 -8.72 -1.76 12.30
C PRO A 185 -9.80 -2.84 12.13
N ARG A 186 -11.07 -2.50 12.40
CA ARG A 186 -12.20 -3.41 12.19
C ARG A 186 -12.71 -3.42 10.76
N HIS A 187 -12.28 -2.44 9.95
CA HIS A 187 -12.64 -2.32 8.54
C HIS A 187 -11.59 -1.49 7.79
N PRO A 188 -10.37 -2.00 7.57
CA PRO A 188 -9.42 -1.37 6.65
C PRO A 188 -9.99 -1.38 5.24
N TYR A 189 -9.93 -0.26 4.53
CA TYR A 189 -10.46 -0.14 3.16
C TYR A 189 -9.46 -0.62 2.11
N TYR A 190 -8.19 -0.76 2.50
CA TYR A 190 -7.13 -1.37 1.70
C TYR A 190 -6.30 -2.32 2.56
N GLU A 191 -6.64 -3.59 2.56
CA GLU A 191 -6.07 -4.61 3.43
C GLU A 191 -5.20 -5.59 2.64
N LEU A 192 -3.95 -5.79 3.10
CA LEU A 192 -3.13 -6.89 2.63
C LEU A 192 -3.61 -8.21 3.25
N ILE A 193 -4.06 -9.15 2.43
CA ILE A 193 -4.38 -10.52 2.87
C ILE A 193 -3.08 -11.31 2.96
N ARG A 194 -2.56 -11.44 4.16
CA ARG A 194 -1.30 -12.14 4.44
C ARG A 194 -1.49 -13.66 4.38
N ALA A 195 -0.66 -14.36 3.59
CA ALA A 195 -0.82 -15.81 3.37
C ALA A 195 -0.83 -16.63 4.67
N LYS A 196 -0.03 -16.23 5.67
CA LYS A 196 0.02 -16.86 7.01
C LYS A 196 -0.82 -16.14 8.06
N GLY A 197 -1.63 -15.17 7.64
CA GLY A 197 -2.37 -14.32 8.56
C GLY A 197 -1.47 -13.39 9.36
N VAL A 198 -2.10 -12.59 10.21
CA VAL A 198 -1.41 -11.82 11.26
C VAL A 198 -1.02 -12.81 12.36
N GLN A 199 0.20 -12.73 12.87
CA GLN A 199 0.67 -13.63 13.92
C GLN A 199 -0.05 -13.28 15.23
N GLU A 200 -1.01 -14.13 15.64
CA GLU A 200 -1.66 -14.02 16.95
C GLU A 200 -0.66 -14.36 18.07
N GLY A 201 -0.72 -13.64 19.17
CA GLY A 201 -0.01 -13.97 20.41
C GLY A 201 1.38 -13.41 20.59
N THR A 202 1.82 -12.53 19.72
CA THR A 202 2.86 -11.54 20.06
C THR A 202 2.15 -10.24 20.38
N ASP A 203 2.53 -9.57 21.47
CA ASP A 203 2.07 -8.22 21.80
C ASP A 203 2.48 -7.18 20.74
N GLU A 204 3.13 -7.64 19.70
CA GLU A 204 3.43 -6.98 18.46
C GLU A 204 2.54 -7.58 17.36
N VAL A 205 1.41 -6.96 17.11
CA VAL A 205 0.85 -7.00 15.74
C VAL A 205 1.99 -6.51 14.86
N SER A 206 2.61 -7.41 14.13
CA SER A 206 3.76 -7.05 13.32
C SER A 206 3.29 -6.07 12.24
N PHE A 207 3.49 -4.78 12.48
CA PHE A 207 3.29 -3.72 11.49
C PHE A 207 4.18 -3.94 10.26
N PHE A 208 5.22 -4.74 10.44
CA PHE A 208 6.21 -5.00 9.41
C PHE A 208 5.74 -6.10 8.47
N SER A 209 5.90 -5.84 7.20
CA SER A 209 5.74 -6.84 6.16
C SER A 209 6.79 -7.92 6.29
N THR A 210 6.44 -9.14 5.93
CA THR A 210 7.30 -10.30 6.08
C THR A 210 7.37 -11.13 4.81
N ALA A 211 8.38 -11.99 4.71
CA ALA A 211 8.49 -12.96 3.63
C ALA A 211 7.37 -14.04 3.66
N ARG A 212 6.52 -14.02 4.68
CA ARG A 212 5.36 -14.93 4.84
C ARG A 212 4.06 -14.33 4.31
N ASP A 213 4.06 -13.04 3.95
CA ASP A 213 2.87 -12.36 3.45
C ASP A 213 2.44 -12.83 2.05
N PRO A 214 3.38 -13.00 1.07
CA PRO A 214 3.00 -13.43 -0.26
C PRO A 214 2.57 -14.90 -0.33
N PHE A 215 1.88 -15.24 -1.40
CA PHE A 215 1.57 -16.60 -1.82
C PHE A 215 2.56 -17.05 -2.91
N PRO A 216 3.23 -18.21 -2.80
CA PRO A 216 3.27 -19.09 -1.62
C PRO A 216 4.12 -18.55 -0.48
N GLY A 217 5.01 -17.59 -0.71
CA GLY A 217 5.94 -17.02 0.26
C GLY A 217 6.77 -18.08 0.98
N THR A 218 7.50 -17.67 2.00
CA THR A 218 8.22 -18.62 2.88
C THR A 218 7.27 -19.49 3.72
N GLY A 219 6.00 -19.07 3.80
CA GLY A 219 4.94 -19.86 4.43
C GLY A 219 4.45 -21.03 3.61
N ARG A 220 4.80 -21.11 2.31
CA ARG A 220 4.39 -22.15 1.36
C ARG A 220 2.87 -22.34 1.27
N VAL A 221 2.10 -21.24 1.38
CA VAL A 221 0.65 -21.28 1.23
C VAL A 221 0.30 -21.18 -0.24
N THR A 222 -0.24 -22.25 -0.81
CA THR A 222 -0.50 -22.35 -2.24
C THR A 222 -1.99 -22.31 -2.60
N ILE A 223 -2.87 -22.28 -1.62
CA ILE A 223 -4.33 -22.28 -1.83
C ILE A 223 -4.95 -21.19 -0.95
N ILE A 224 -5.87 -20.43 -1.53
CA ILE A 224 -6.74 -19.50 -0.82
C ILE A 224 -8.12 -19.50 -1.46
N ASP A 225 -9.13 -19.63 -0.66
CA ASP A 225 -10.55 -19.56 -1.03
C ASP A 225 -11.40 -18.96 0.10
N ASN A 226 -12.71 -19.14 0.03
CA ASN A 226 -13.64 -18.62 1.01
C ASN A 226 -13.64 -19.38 2.34
N GLN A 227 -12.99 -20.54 2.41
CA GLN A 227 -12.99 -21.45 3.57
C GLN A 227 -11.60 -21.58 4.19
N THR A 228 -10.55 -21.13 3.50
CA THR A 228 -9.18 -21.22 4.01
C THR A 228 -8.97 -20.31 5.22
N SER A 229 -8.04 -20.69 6.09
CA SER A 229 -7.67 -19.95 7.30
C SER A 229 -6.14 -20.03 7.47
N PRO A 230 -5.49 -18.98 7.95
CA PRO A 230 -6.06 -17.70 8.41
C PRO A 230 -6.49 -16.78 7.27
N ALA A 231 -5.87 -16.87 6.08
CA ALA A 231 -6.23 -16.06 4.92
C ALA A 231 -7.44 -16.64 4.18
N ASN A 232 -8.33 -15.79 3.72
CA ASN A 232 -9.49 -16.17 2.92
C ASN A 232 -9.93 -15.08 1.95
N LEU A 233 -10.80 -15.42 1.00
CA LEU A 233 -11.36 -14.52 0.00
C LEU A 233 -12.81 -14.11 0.36
N LEU A 234 -13.00 -13.67 1.60
CA LEU A 234 -14.29 -13.13 2.08
C LEU A 234 -14.26 -11.59 2.08
N THR A 235 -15.37 -10.99 1.69
CA THR A 235 -15.64 -9.55 1.89
C THR A 235 -15.80 -9.25 3.38
N TRP A 236 -15.86 -7.97 3.74
CA TRP A 236 -16.17 -7.54 5.11
C TRP A 236 -17.53 -8.04 5.58
N THR A 237 -18.51 -8.14 4.69
CA THR A 237 -19.84 -8.70 4.99
C THR A 237 -19.90 -10.23 4.87
N LYS A 238 -18.73 -10.89 4.79
CA LYS A 238 -18.60 -12.36 4.72
C LYS A 238 -19.24 -12.97 3.47
N LYS A 239 -19.24 -12.24 2.36
CA LYS A 239 -19.58 -12.77 1.04
C LYS A 239 -18.33 -13.28 0.37
N GLY A 240 -18.36 -14.49 -0.15
CA GLY A 240 -17.21 -15.11 -0.79
C GLY A 240 -16.93 -14.56 -2.19
N ALA A 241 -15.66 -14.62 -2.61
CA ALA A 241 -15.28 -14.50 -4.01
C ALA A 241 -15.92 -15.63 -4.84
N PRO A 242 -16.12 -15.44 -6.14
CA PRO A 242 -16.78 -16.46 -6.98
C PRO A 242 -15.96 -17.77 -7.12
N PHE A 243 -14.66 -17.71 -6.85
CA PHE A 243 -13.76 -18.87 -6.92
C PHE A 243 -12.54 -18.67 -6.01
N GLY A 244 -11.86 -19.77 -5.69
CA GLY A 244 -10.57 -19.75 -5.00
C GLY A 244 -9.39 -19.65 -5.96
N LEU A 245 -8.21 -19.47 -5.40
CA LEU A 245 -6.94 -19.39 -6.12
C LEU A 245 -6.01 -20.52 -5.67
N ARG A 246 -5.24 -21.04 -6.63
CA ARG A 246 -4.13 -21.97 -6.39
C ARG A 246 -2.89 -21.44 -7.10
N ASN A 247 -1.80 -21.33 -6.35
CA ASN A 247 -0.49 -20.90 -6.85
C ASN A 247 0.46 -22.10 -6.96
#